data_19b48524e520f3b5c5c4401bffb05450
#
_entry.id   19b48524e520f3b5c5c4401bffb05450
#
_cell.length_a   1.000
_cell.length_b   1.000
_cell.length_c   1.000
_cell.angle_alpha   90.00
_cell.angle_beta   90.00
_cell.angle_gamma   90.00
#
_symmetry.space_group_name_H-M   'P 1'
#
loop_
_entity.id
_entity.type
_entity.pdbx_description
1 polymer ?
#
loop_
_entity_poly.entity_id
_entity_poly.type
_entity_poly.pdbx_seq_one_letter_code
_entity_poly.pdbx_strand_id
1 'polypeptide(L)'
;ALAMLVFSIGLITTGTVKFKAFPDLEGNTVDARILLPQGTPLAETERVINKILTALDKTAVTLRKNESESLIKNIQVNYGEHADAPENGTHLATISLDLLSTEIRNTKVAELTSLWRENSGDLPNVVSVQFREPKIGPAGRAIEIRLAGNNLEDLSQASWELQNWLRGYDGVSNLLDDLRPGKPEYIVQLKHGALAAGVDARSISSQLRAAYQGIKISDIYRQREAYEIIAKLDSKSHDELHDFDYFTVFSNTGVPISLTSVANIVEKRGFARIGRINHQRTVTIYGDVDAEIANTSEIISGTEKNFLHDLEKRYPEITFSLKGEVEKGTETKVSIISGFVLGALGVFLLLSLIFRNYREPAIVMLNIPLALIGAIWGHLIMGLDFTLPSMIGFVSLAGIVVNDSILLVVFVKQHVSEGMVLHDAAKQAVRDRFRAIFLTSITTVAGMTPLLFETSTQALILVPLVTSIVFGMLTSTLLILMVLPSAYAIMEDFGVIKFTLKDEPEKQAI
;
A
#
# COMPACT_ATOMS: atom_id res chain seq x y z
N ALA A 1 -7.70 36.59 1.94
CA ALA A 1 -8.21 35.23 1.73
C ALA A 1 -7.55 34.59 0.50
N LEU A 2 -7.63 35.20 -0.72
CA LEU A 2 -7.09 34.59 -1.94
C LEU A 2 -5.58 34.34 -1.86
N ALA A 3 -4.79 35.33 -1.37
CA ALA A 3 -3.35 35.16 -1.19
C ALA A 3 -3.01 34.01 -0.20
N MET A 4 -3.76 33.89 0.88
CA MET A 4 -3.60 32.77 1.82
C MET A 4 -3.93 31.42 1.17
N LEU A 5 -4.94 31.36 0.32
CA LEU A 5 -5.28 30.13 -0.43
C LEU A 5 -4.13 29.72 -1.35
N VAL A 6 -3.62 30.66 -2.15
CA VAL A 6 -2.49 30.40 -3.06
C VAL A 6 -1.25 29.96 -2.28
N PHE A 7 -0.95 30.62 -1.16
CA PHE A 7 0.16 30.22 -0.29
C PHE A 7 -0.04 28.83 0.30
N SER A 8 -1.26 28.50 0.76
CA SER A 8 -1.58 27.18 1.31
C SER A 8 -1.44 26.07 0.27
N ILE A 9 -1.89 26.29 -0.96
CA ILE A 9 -1.67 25.35 -2.08
C ILE A 9 -0.16 25.20 -2.34
N GLY A 10 0.60 26.30 -2.23
CA GLY A 10 2.06 26.31 -2.32
C GLY A 10 2.73 25.36 -1.32
N LEU A 11 2.24 25.26 -0.08
CA LEU A 11 2.78 24.34 0.93
C LEU A 11 2.68 22.85 0.52
N ILE A 12 1.64 22.49 -0.20
CA ILE A 12 1.50 21.11 -0.73
C ILE A 12 2.42 20.92 -1.94
N THR A 13 2.46 21.90 -2.87
CA THR A 13 3.25 21.76 -4.10
C THR A 13 4.76 21.83 -3.86
N THR A 14 5.20 22.53 -2.81
CA THR A 14 6.61 22.58 -2.38
C THR A 14 7.03 21.37 -1.53
N GLY A 15 6.09 20.49 -1.19
CA GLY A 15 6.37 19.32 -0.36
C GLY A 15 6.55 19.62 1.14
N THR A 16 6.25 20.84 1.60
CA THR A 16 6.26 21.18 3.04
C THR A 16 5.20 20.37 3.80
N VAL A 17 4.01 20.25 3.21
CA VAL A 17 2.99 19.28 3.64
C VAL A 17 2.96 18.20 2.56
N LYS A 18 3.51 17.02 2.88
CA LYS A 18 3.60 15.92 1.93
C LYS A 18 2.23 15.30 1.71
N PHE A 19 1.99 14.80 0.50
CA PHE A 19 0.83 13.96 0.22
C PHE A 19 1.22 12.50 0.36
N LYS A 20 0.44 11.75 1.13
CA LYS A 20 0.58 10.31 1.33
C LYS A 20 -0.77 9.66 1.14
N ALA A 21 -0.84 8.54 0.39
CA ALA A 21 -2.14 7.92 0.14
C ALA A 21 -2.82 7.47 1.44
N PHE A 22 -2.08 6.77 2.29
CA PHE A 22 -2.56 6.28 3.58
C PHE A 22 -1.62 6.72 4.71
N PRO A 23 -2.14 7.01 5.90
CA PRO A 23 -1.31 7.32 7.06
C PRO A 23 -0.49 6.09 7.47
N ASP A 24 0.70 6.31 8.02
CA ASP A 24 1.48 5.23 8.62
C ASP A 24 0.82 4.79 9.91
N LEU A 25 0.63 3.50 10.00
CA LEU A 25 0.04 2.88 11.18
C LEU A 25 1.03 1.86 11.71
N GLU A 26 1.46 2.05 12.94
CA GLU A 26 2.19 1.00 13.65
C GLU A 26 1.21 -0.05 14.17
N GLY A 27 1.41 -1.30 13.76
CA GLY A 27 0.65 -2.44 14.26
C GLY A 27 1.20 -3.03 15.54
N ASN A 28 0.48 -4.02 16.07
CA ASN A 28 0.93 -4.82 17.21
C ASN A 28 1.54 -6.15 16.78
N THR A 29 1.74 -6.36 15.49
CA THR A 29 2.30 -7.59 14.94
C THR A 29 3.46 -7.28 14.02
N VAL A 30 4.50 -8.11 14.08
CA VAL A 30 5.67 -8.04 13.19
C VAL A 30 5.98 -9.42 12.67
N ASP A 31 6.21 -9.52 11.36
CA ASP A 31 6.61 -10.75 10.71
C ASP A 31 8.09 -10.71 10.32
N ALA A 32 8.82 -11.80 10.57
CA ALA A 32 10.02 -12.14 9.84
C ALA A 32 9.66 -13.22 8.80
N ARG A 33 9.70 -12.85 7.53
CA ARG A 33 9.33 -13.71 6.41
C ARG A 33 10.58 -14.23 5.74
N ILE A 34 10.77 -15.55 5.78
CA ILE A 34 12.00 -16.22 5.38
C ILE A 34 11.73 -16.99 4.09
N LEU A 35 12.56 -16.74 3.10
CA LEU A 35 12.54 -17.40 1.81
C LEU A 35 13.93 -17.97 1.52
N LEU A 36 14.02 -19.30 1.41
CA LEU A 36 15.22 -20.01 0.99
C LEU A 36 15.08 -20.46 -0.48
N PRO A 37 16.17 -20.94 -1.10
CA PRO A 37 16.11 -21.52 -2.45
C PRO A 37 15.11 -22.70 -2.50
N GLN A 38 14.36 -22.77 -3.59
CA GLN A 38 13.39 -23.85 -3.77
C GLN A 38 14.09 -25.22 -3.76
N GLY A 39 13.57 -26.15 -2.96
CA GLY A 39 14.18 -27.48 -2.74
C GLY A 39 14.98 -27.60 -1.45
N THR A 40 15.14 -26.50 -0.68
CA THR A 40 15.79 -26.55 0.63
C THR A 40 15.05 -27.50 1.58
N PRO A 41 15.75 -28.45 2.23
CA PRO A 41 15.15 -29.35 3.23
C PRO A 41 14.65 -28.58 4.46
N LEU A 42 13.61 -29.12 5.14
CA LEU A 42 13.03 -28.52 6.35
C LEU A 42 14.09 -28.29 7.45
N ALA A 43 15.01 -29.23 7.67
CA ALA A 43 16.05 -29.11 8.69
C ALA A 43 16.94 -27.86 8.49
N GLU A 44 17.21 -27.48 7.24
CA GLU A 44 17.98 -26.25 6.95
C GLU A 44 17.15 -25.00 7.23
N THR A 45 15.86 -25.04 6.89
CA THR A 45 14.93 -23.95 7.22
C THR A 45 14.81 -23.75 8.74
N GLU A 46 14.70 -24.85 9.49
CA GLU A 46 14.69 -24.83 10.97
C GLU A 46 15.98 -24.24 11.53
N ARG A 47 17.14 -24.54 10.94
CA ARG A 47 18.42 -23.98 11.36
C ARG A 47 18.46 -22.45 11.18
N VAL A 48 17.97 -21.95 10.06
CA VAL A 48 17.89 -20.51 9.78
C VAL A 48 16.90 -19.84 10.75
N ILE A 49 15.73 -20.43 10.98
CA ILE A 49 14.73 -19.93 11.92
C ILE A 49 15.32 -19.83 13.32
N ASN A 50 15.99 -20.86 13.82
CA ASN A 50 16.60 -20.85 15.13
C ASN A 50 17.67 -19.76 15.29
N LYS A 51 18.42 -19.45 14.22
CA LYS A 51 19.36 -18.31 14.22
C LYS A 51 18.62 -16.97 14.34
N ILE A 52 17.52 -16.79 13.60
CA ILE A 52 16.70 -15.57 13.65
C ILE A 52 16.00 -15.42 15.01
N LEU A 53 15.51 -16.51 15.61
CA LEU A 53 14.93 -16.49 16.96
C LEU A 53 15.98 -16.14 18.03
N THR A 54 17.20 -16.69 17.92
CA THR A 54 18.30 -16.32 18.83
C THR A 54 18.67 -14.84 18.70
N ALA A 55 18.61 -14.28 17.51
CA ALA A 55 18.80 -12.85 17.27
C ALA A 55 17.66 -12.02 17.89
N LEU A 56 16.41 -12.53 17.81
CA LEU A 56 15.27 -11.89 18.46
C LEU A 56 15.42 -11.81 19.98
N ASP A 57 15.87 -12.90 20.61
CA ASP A 57 16.11 -12.90 22.05
C ASP A 57 17.12 -11.84 22.47
N LYS A 58 18.21 -11.67 21.71
CA LYS A 58 19.19 -10.60 21.95
C LYS A 58 18.58 -9.22 21.79
N THR A 59 17.77 -9.03 20.76
CA THR A 59 17.06 -7.78 20.49
C THR A 59 16.07 -7.45 21.61
N ALA A 60 15.29 -8.43 22.06
CA ALA A 60 14.33 -8.27 23.15
C ALA A 60 15.01 -7.88 24.47
N VAL A 61 16.18 -8.47 24.78
CA VAL A 61 16.97 -8.11 25.97
C VAL A 61 17.45 -6.66 25.88
N THR A 62 17.88 -6.21 24.71
CA THR A 62 18.37 -4.84 24.49
C THR A 62 17.25 -3.82 24.68
N LEU A 63 16.08 -4.08 24.09
CA LEU A 63 14.91 -3.17 24.10
C LEU A 63 14.11 -3.21 25.41
N ARG A 64 14.26 -4.27 26.21
CA ARG A 64 13.53 -4.41 27.48
C ARG A 64 13.76 -3.25 28.46
N LYS A 65 14.86 -2.53 28.33
CA LYS A 65 15.17 -1.38 29.19
C LYS A 65 14.21 -0.20 28.99
N ASN A 66 13.57 -0.15 27.85
CA ASN A 66 12.68 0.94 27.44
C ASN A 66 11.19 0.66 27.77
N GLU A 67 10.87 -0.58 28.17
CA GLU A 67 9.49 -1.04 28.33
C GLU A 67 9.17 -1.37 29.79
N SER A 68 7.91 -1.11 30.18
CA SER A 68 7.37 -1.47 31.50
C SER A 68 7.01 -2.96 31.62
N GLU A 69 6.65 -3.58 30.50
CA GLU A 69 6.28 -4.99 30.36
C GLU A 69 7.13 -5.69 29.30
N SER A 70 6.86 -6.98 29.06
CA SER A 70 7.52 -7.70 27.97
C SER A 70 7.10 -7.14 26.63
N LEU A 71 8.05 -6.67 25.80
CA LEU A 71 7.79 -6.16 24.46
C LEU A 71 7.12 -7.19 23.57
N ILE A 72 7.54 -8.47 23.68
CA ILE A 72 7.01 -9.59 22.90
C ILE A 72 6.08 -10.39 23.81
N LYS A 73 4.82 -10.56 23.39
CA LYS A 73 3.80 -11.33 24.09
C LYS A 73 3.77 -12.79 23.61
N ASN A 74 3.77 -12.99 22.28
CA ASN A 74 3.74 -14.32 21.68
C ASN A 74 4.67 -14.37 20.48
N ILE A 75 5.16 -15.58 20.19
CA ILE A 75 5.94 -15.90 19.00
C ILE A 75 5.27 -17.10 18.34
N GLN A 76 4.91 -16.95 17.07
CA GLN A 76 4.37 -18.04 16.26
C GLN A 76 5.30 -18.30 15.08
N VAL A 77 5.62 -19.57 14.83
CA VAL A 77 6.43 -19.97 13.68
C VAL A 77 5.58 -20.84 12.76
N ASN A 78 5.35 -20.37 11.55
CA ASN A 78 4.63 -21.08 10.51
C ASN A 78 5.63 -21.58 9.46
N TYR A 79 5.70 -22.90 9.29
CA TYR A 79 6.53 -23.53 8.27
C TYR A 79 5.72 -23.78 7.00
N GLY A 80 6.37 -23.69 5.86
CA GLY A 80 5.76 -23.98 4.57
C GLY A 80 4.98 -22.84 3.95
N GLU A 81 4.83 -21.70 4.65
CA GLU A 81 4.04 -20.56 4.22
C GLU A 81 4.84 -19.26 4.31
N HIS A 82 4.62 -18.41 3.31
CA HIS A 82 5.19 -17.07 3.24
C HIS A 82 4.20 -16.16 2.51
N ALA A 83 3.70 -15.12 3.16
CA ALA A 83 2.60 -14.30 2.64
C ALA A 83 2.91 -13.61 1.29
N ASP A 84 4.20 -13.46 0.95
CA ASP A 84 4.65 -12.85 -0.29
C ASP A 84 5.14 -13.88 -1.33
N ALA A 85 5.04 -15.16 -0.99
CA ALA A 85 5.34 -16.26 -1.91
C ALA A 85 4.04 -17.03 -2.18
N PRO A 86 3.62 -17.13 -3.43
CA PRO A 86 2.38 -17.83 -3.77
C PRO A 86 2.51 -19.36 -3.79
N GLU A 87 3.72 -19.87 -3.56
CA GLU A 87 4.00 -21.30 -3.39
C GLU A 87 4.07 -21.69 -1.92
N ASN A 88 3.88 -22.98 -1.66
CA ASN A 88 4.09 -23.62 -0.37
C ASN A 88 5.27 -24.59 -0.45
N GLY A 89 5.99 -24.79 0.64
CA GLY A 89 7.09 -25.74 0.68
C GLY A 89 8.05 -25.55 1.84
N THR A 90 8.88 -26.56 2.08
CA THR A 90 9.84 -26.60 3.19
C THR A 90 10.86 -25.46 3.21
N HIS A 91 11.03 -24.75 2.09
CA HIS A 91 11.93 -23.62 1.93
C HIS A 91 11.34 -22.28 2.38
N LEU A 92 10.12 -22.30 2.89
CA LEU A 92 9.37 -21.13 3.34
C LEU A 92 9.10 -21.19 4.83
N ALA A 93 9.19 -20.04 5.49
CA ALA A 93 8.71 -19.90 6.85
C ALA A 93 8.36 -18.43 7.17
N THR A 94 7.47 -18.27 8.14
CA THR A 94 7.12 -16.95 8.71
C THR A 94 7.17 -17.04 10.22
N ILE A 95 7.92 -16.12 10.85
CA ILE A 95 7.89 -15.91 12.29
C ILE A 95 7.03 -14.69 12.53
N SER A 96 5.91 -14.85 13.21
CA SER A 96 5.00 -13.75 13.57
C SER A 96 5.13 -13.46 15.06
N LEU A 97 5.31 -12.20 15.39
CA LEU A 97 5.42 -11.68 16.75
C LEU A 97 4.16 -10.91 17.10
N ASP A 98 3.58 -11.19 18.27
CA ASP A 98 2.61 -10.31 18.89
C ASP A 98 3.35 -9.41 19.89
N LEU A 99 3.26 -8.11 19.67
CA LEU A 99 3.92 -7.11 20.48
C LEU A 99 2.99 -6.55 21.57
N LEU A 100 3.58 -5.87 22.51
CA LEU A 100 2.87 -4.99 23.44
C LEU A 100 2.06 -3.96 22.64
N SER A 101 0.85 -3.61 23.12
CA SER A 101 -0.02 -2.64 22.43
C SER A 101 0.70 -1.31 22.19
N THR A 102 0.49 -0.70 21.02
CA THR A 102 1.04 0.62 20.68
C THR A 102 0.68 1.72 21.67
N GLU A 103 -0.43 1.57 22.41
CA GLU A 103 -0.89 2.54 23.42
C GLU A 103 0.06 2.63 24.64
N ILE A 104 0.75 1.54 24.96
CA ILE A 104 1.63 1.42 26.13
C ILE A 104 3.08 1.09 25.78
N ARG A 105 3.36 0.79 24.52
CA ARG A 105 4.68 0.48 23.99
C ARG A 105 5.46 1.76 23.69
N ASN A 106 6.70 1.84 24.18
CA ASN A 106 7.61 2.94 23.91
C ASN A 106 8.51 2.68 22.69
N THR A 107 8.79 1.40 22.40
CA THR A 107 9.66 1.00 21.29
C THR A 107 8.91 1.05 19.96
N LYS A 108 9.41 1.78 18.99
CA LYS A 108 8.88 1.77 17.63
C LYS A 108 9.15 0.44 16.92
N VAL A 109 8.24 0.01 16.05
CA VAL A 109 8.43 -1.22 15.27
C VAL A 109 9.63 -1.11 14.32
N ALA A 110 9.89 0.07 13.78
CA ALA A 110 11.07 0.32 12.94
C ALA A 110 12.38 0.06 13.70
N GLU A 111 12.47 0.46 14.97
CA GLU A 111 13.63 0.19 15.83
C GLU A 111 13.79 -1.30 16.10
N LEU A 112 12.71 -1.99 16.47
CA LEU A 112 12.71 -3.44 16.68
C LEU A 112 13.19 -4.21 15.43
N THR A 113 12.60 -3.91 14.28
CA THR A 113 12.93 -4.62 13.02
C THR A 113 14.34 -4.34 12.55
N SER A 114 14.84 -3.12 12.74
CA SER A 114 16.22 -2.74 12.41
C SER A 114 17.24 -3.49 13.27
N LEU A 115 17.07 -3.47 14.60
CA LEU A 115 17.94 -4.20 15.53
C LEU A 115 17.83 -5.72 15.35
N TRP A 116 16.65 -6.24 15.07
CA TRP A 116 16.47 -7.68 14.82
C TRP A 116 17.20 -8.10 13.55
N ARG A 117 17.12 -7.30 12.49
CA ARG A 117 17.87 -7.53 11.23
C ARG A 117 19.37 -7.48 11.48
N GLU A 118 19.86 -6.48 12.20
CA GLU A 118 21.28 -6.32 12.54
C GLU A 118 21.79 -7.52 13.35
N ASN A 119 21.08 -7.93 14.40
CA ASN A 119 21.44 -9.06 15.25
C ASN A 119 21.35 -10.42 14.52
N SER A 120 20.52 -10.53 13.48
CA SER A 120 20.42 -11.74 12.64
C SER A 120 21.68 -11.93 11.78
N GLY A 121 22.36 -10.83 11.43
CA GLY A 121 23.59 -10.82 10.63
C GLY A 121 23.42 -11.48 9.27
N ASP A 122 24.51 -11.87 8.65
CA ASP A 122 24.50 -12.56 7.36
C ASP A 122 23.94 -13.97 7.51
N LEU A 123 23.00 -14.28 6.64
CA LEU A 123 22.33 -15.56 6.55
C LEU A 123 22.68 -16.19 5.20
N PRO A 124 23.75 -17.02 5.14
CA PRO A 124 24.16 -17.67 3.89
C PRO A 124 23.05 -18.59 3.38
N ASN A 125 22.94 -18.71 2.07
CA ASN A 125 21.95 -19.54 1.38
C ASN A 125 20.49 -19.14 1.60
N VAL A 126 20.22 -17.92 2.07
CA VAL A 126 18.86 -17.36 2.16
C VAL A 126 18.62 -16.40 1.00
N VAL A 127 17.52 -16.56 0.29
CA VAL A 127 17.13 -15.68 -0.82
C VAL A 127 16.69 -14.33 -0.29
N SER A 128 15.86 -14.34 0.76
CA SER A 128 15.34 -13.12 1.39
C SER A 128 14.89 -13.38 2.81
N VAL A 129 15.18 -12.43 3.70
CA VAL A 129 14.51 -12.30 5.00
C VAL A 129 13.94 -10.89 5.09
N GLN A 130 12.63 -10.80 5.27
CA GLN A 130 11.92 -9.53 5.36
C GLN A 130 11.37 -9.36 6.78
N PHE A 131 11.88 -8.39 7.50
CA PHE A 131 11.33 -7.99 8.80
C PHE A 131 10.37 -6.82 8.54
N ARG A 132 9.09 -7.03 8.75
CA ARG A 132 8.06 -6.05 8.41
C ARG A 132 6.78 -6.21 9.20
N GLU A 133 6.01 -5.16 9.26
CA GLU A 133 4.63 -5.21 9.73
C GLU A 133 3.71 -5.77 8.62
N PRO A 134 2.72 -6.60 8.97
CA PRO A 134 1.61 -6.88 8.08
C PRO A 134 0.88 -5.56 7.76
N LYS A 135 0.82 -5.18 6.49
CA LYS A 135 0.10 -3.96 6.12
C LYS A 135 -1.39 -4.11 6.38
N ILE A 136 -1.95 -3.17 7.14
CA ILE A 136 -3.38 -3.09 7.44
C ILE A 136 -4.03 -2.16 6.41
N GLY A 137 -5.08 -2.64 5.74
CA GLY A 137 -5.87 -1.83 4.82
C GLY A 137 -5.66 -2.12 3.33
N PRO A 138 -6.36 -1.41 2.44
CA PRO A 138 -6.40 -1.68 1.01
C PRO A 138 -5.18 -1.15 0.23
N ALA A 139 -4.21 -0.55 0.91
CA ALA A 139 -3.11 0.17 0.28
C ALA A 139 -2.22 -0.69 -0.62
N GLY A 140 -2.08 -2.00 -0.32
CA GLY A 140 -1.10 -2.84 -1.00
C GLY A 140 0.35 -2.55 -0.56
N ARG A 141 1.33 -2.90 -1.39
CA ARG A 141 2.74 -2.61 -1.12
C ARG A 141 3.12 -1.21 -1.58
N ALA A 142 4.11 -0.62 -0.92
CA ALA A 142 4.63 0.68 -1.30
C ALA A 142 5.18 0.65 -2.73
N ILE A 143 6.05 -0.31 -3.03
CA ILE A 143 6.52 -0.57 -4.38
C ILE A 143 5.89 -1.87 -4.88
N GLU A 144 5.13 -1.77 -5.95
CA GLU A 144 4.61 -2.90 -6.70
C GLU A 144 4.57 -2.50 -8.18
N ILE A 145 5.56 -2.98 -8.95
CA ILE A 145 5.67 -2.68 -10.37
C ILE A 145 5.62 -4.01 -11.13
N ARG A 146 4.66 -4.11 -12.04
CA ARG A 146 4.45 -5.30 -12.85
C ARG A 146 4.96 -5.07 -14.26
N LEU A 147 5.84 -5.95 -14.70
CA LEU A 147 6.30 -6.08 -16.07
C LEU A 147 5.53 -7.20 -16.74
N ALA A 148 5.08 -7.00 -17.97
CA ALA A 148 4.36 -8.00 -18.77
C ALA A 148 5.00 -8.12 -20.16
N GLY A 149 5.22 -9.36 -20.62
CA GLY A 149 5.84 -9.65 -21.90
C GLY A 149 5.82 -11.16 -22.23
N ASN A 150 6.30 -11.53 -23.40
CA ASN A 150 6.28 -12.92 -23.81
C ASN A 150 7.61 -13.67 -23.57
N ASN A 151 8.72 -12.95 -23.55
CA ASN A 151 10.05 -13.53 -23.32
C ASN A 151 10.40 -13.47 -21.83
N LEU A 152 10.65 -14.63 -21.20
CA LEU A 152 11.01 -14.72 -19.78
C LEU A 152 12.43 -14.23 -19.49
N GLU A 153 13.33 -14.36 -20.43
CA GLU A 153 14.72 -13.92 -20.26
C GLU A 153 14.77 -12.39 -20.23
N ASP A 154 14.06 -11.73 -21.16
CA ASP A 154 13.94 -10.27 -21.19
C ASP A 154 13.24 -9.75 -19.93
N LEU A 155 12.15 -10.42 -19.50
CA LEU A 155 11.45 -10.09 -18.26
C LEU A 155 12.35 -10.21 -17.03
N SER A 156 13.16 -11.26 -16.97
CA SER A 156 14.11 -11.48 -15.87
C SER A 156 15.17 -10.38 -15.84
N GLN A 157 15.71 -10.02 -16.99
CA GLN A 157 16.74 -8.99 -17.10
C GLN A 157 16.17 -7.60 -16.79
N ALA A 158 15.02 -7.27 -17.34
CA ALA A 158 14.32 -6.02 -17.04
C ALA A 158 13.96 -5.89 -15.55
N SER A 159 13.54 -7.00 -14.91
CA SER A 159 13.28 -7.04 -13.47
C SER A 159 14.54 -6.75 -12.66
N TRP A 160 15.65 -7.38 -13.02
CA TRP A 160 16.93 -7.17 -12.33
C TRP A 160 17.42 -5.72 -12.46
N GLU A 161 17.32 -5.14 -13.66
CA GLU A 161 17.68 -3.74 -13.89
C GLU A 161 16.82 -2.78 -13.08
N LEU A 162 15.50 -3.01 -13.03
CA LEU A 162 14.58 -2.20 -12.26
C LEU A 162 14.83 -2.32 -10.75
N GLN A 163 15.11 -3.52 -10.25
CA GLN A 163 15.49 -3.71 -8.85
C GLN A 163 16.79 -2.98 -8.50
N ASN A 164 17.79 -3.01 -9.39
CA ASN A 164 19.05 -2.29 -9.17
C ASN A 164 18.86 -0.77 -9.19
N TRP A 165 17.98 -0.26 -10.05
CA TRP A 165 17.59 1.16 -10.04
C TRP A 165 16.93 1.55 -8.71
N LEU A 166 15.97 0.77 -8.27
CA LEU A 166 15.23 1.04 -7.03
C LEU A 166 16.12 0.94 -5.79
N ARG A 167 17.13 0.08 -5.77
CA ARG A 167 18.13 0.00 -4.67
C ARG A 167 18.95 1.28 -4.50
N GLY A 168 19.02 2.13 -5.51
CA GLY A 168 19.70 3.41 -5.46
C GLY A 168 18.96 4.50 -4.68
N TYR A 169 17.72 4.26 -4.28
CA TYR A 169 16.94 5.20 -3.46
C TYR A 169 17.10 4.89 -1.98
N ASP A 170 17.44 5.91 -1.19
CA ASP A 170 17.46 5.80 0.26
C ASP A 170 16.05 5.48 0.78
N GLY A 171 15.98 4.60 1.80
CA GLY A 171 14.72 4.17 2.39
C GLY A 171 14.01 3.02 1.63
N VAL A 172 14.49 2.60 0.46
CA VAL A 172 13.95 1.41 -0.25
C VAL A 172 14.58 0.15 0.32
N SER A 173 13.73 -0.82 0.64
CA SER A 173 14.15 -2.11 1.21
C SER A 173 13.29 -3.27 0.72
N ASN A 174 13.67 -4.50 1.09
CA ASN A 174 12.92 -5.73 0.84
C ASN A 174 12.52 -5.93 -0.64
N LEU A 175 13.38 -5.49 -1.59
CA LEU A 175 13.14 -5.66 -3.01
C LEU A 175 13.23 -7.14 -3.40
N LEU A 176 12.16 -7.64 -4.01
CA LEU A 176 12.02 -9.01 -4.47
C LEU A 176 11.10 -9.05 -5.69
N ASP A 177 11.33 -9.99 -6.59
CA ASP A 177 10.36 -10.30 -7.64
C ASP A 177 9.72 -11.69 -7.45
N ASP A 178 8.68 -11.98 -8.24
CA ASP A 178 7.98 -13.25 -8.24
C ASP A 178 8.51 -14.24 -9.31
N LEU A 179 9.52 -13.85 -10.08
CA LEU A 179 10.19 -14.70 -11.07
C LEU A 179 11.49 -15.28 -10.50
N ARG A 180 11.36 -16.28 -9.67
CA ARG A 180 12.51 -16.86 -8.95
C ARG A 180 13.02 -18.13 -9.59
N PRO A 181 14.35 -18.42 -9.48
CA PRO A 181 14.90 -19.69 -9.90
C PRO A 181 14.19 -20.87 -9.18
N GLY A 182 13.80 -21.86 -9.94
CA GLY A 182 13.23 -23.09 -9.45
C GLY A 182 14.26 -24.05 -8.87
N LYS A 183 13.80 -25.27 -8.58
CA LYS A 183 14.69 -26.36 -8.17
C LYS A 183 15.69 -26.68 -9.27
N PRO A 184 16.89 -27.14 -8.93
CA PRO A 184 17.75 -27.80 -9.91
C PRO A 184 16.99 -29.00 -10.52
N GLU A 185 17.01 -29.08 -11.83
CA GLU A 185 16.38 -30.14 -12.62
C GLU A 185 17.44 -30.87 -13.39
N TYR A 186 17.45 -32.18 -13.30
CA TYR A 186 18.33 -33.04 -14.06
C TYR A 186 17.60 -33.62 -15.27
N ILE A 187 17.96 -33.15 -16.46
CA ILE A 187 17.35 -33.59 -17.71
C ILE A 187 18.18 -34.74 -18.26
N VAL A 188 17.56 -35.92 -18.36
CA VAL A 188 18.17 -37.10 -18.92
C VAL A 188 18.00 -37.10 -20.45
N GLN A 189 19.07 -36.94 -21.18
CA GLN A 189 19.10 -36.99 -22.64
C GLN A 189 19.69 -38.31 -23.13
N LEU A 190 18.90 -39.10 -23.86
CA LEU A 190 19.42 -40.38 -24.42
C LEU A 190 20.54 -40.17 -25.42
N LYS A 191 21.59 -41.00 -25.31
CA LYS A 191 22.64 -41.06 -26.31
C LYS A 191 22.22 -41.94 -27.50
N HIS A 192 22.90 -41.70 -28.63
CA HIS A 192 22.74 -42.59 -29.78
C HIS A 192 23.12 -44.01 -29.41
N GLY A 193 22.21 -44.99 -29.72
CA GLY A 193 22.40 -46.39 -29.40
C GLY A 193 21.76 -46.87 -28.10
N ALA A 194 21.23 -45.98 -27.24
CA ALA A 194 20.53 -46.36 -25.99
C ALA A 194 19.37 -47.31 -26.26
N LEU A 195 18.56 -47.04 -27.28
CA LEU A 195 17.43 -47.89 -27.68
C LEU A 195 17.91 -49.28 -28.19
N ALA A 196 19.03 -49.32 -28.90
CA ALA A 196 19.62 -50.60 -29.35
C ALA A 196 20.15 -51.43 -28.17
N ALA A 197 20.60 -50.78 -27.10
CA ALA A 197 20.96 -51.39 -25.84
C ALA A 197 19.75 -51.86 -24.99
N GLY A 198 18.53 -51.65 -25.49
CA GLY A 198 17.30 -52.04 -24.77
C GLY A 198 16.90 -51.11 -23.62
N VAL A 199 17.32 -49.83 -23.68
CA VAL A 199 17.02 -48.84 -22.65
C VAL A 199 16.35 -47.63 -23.31
N ASP A 200 15.16 -47.28 -22.84
CA ASP A 200 14.42 -46.08 -23.27
C ASP A 200 14.34 -45.04 -22.15
N ALA A 201 13.86 -43.84 -22.50
CA ALA A 201 13.76 -42.71 -21.55
C ALA A 201 12.83 -43.03 -20.37
N ARG A 202 11.74 -43.79 -20.61
CA ARG A 202 10.79 -44.16 -19.58
C ARG A 202 11.45 -45.14 -18.57
N SER A 203 12.17 -46.11 -19.07
CA SER A 203 12.89 -47.09 -18.24
C SER A 203 13.92 -46.41 -17.35
N ILE A 204 14.75 -45.49 -17.91
CA ILE A 204 15.72 -44.73 -17.12
C ILE A 204 15.01 -43.87 -16.07
N SER A 205 14.00 -43.10 -16.46
CA SER A 205 13.29 -42.22 -15.53
C SER A 205 12.61 -42.94 -14.41
N SER A 206 12.01 -44.13 -14.69
CA SER A 206 11.36 -44.93 -13.65
C SER A 206 12.37 -45.54 -12.66
N GLN A 207 13.55 -45.99 -13.16
CA GLN A 207 14.61 -46.55 -12.31
C GLN A 207 15.26 -45.47 -11.44
N LEU A 208 15.56 -44.29 -12.01
CA LEU A 208 16.06 -43.13 -11.24
C LEU A 208 15.05 -42.70 -10.19
N ARG A 209 13.77 -42.62 -10.55
CA ARG A 209 12.71 -42.30 -9.59
C ARG A 209 12.64 -43.31 -8.46
N ALA A 210 12.65 -44.58 -8.78
CA ALA A 210 12.63 -45.65 -7.77
C ALA A 210 13.82 -45.58 -6.82
N ALA A 211 15.00 -45.25 -7.37
CA ALA A 211 16.23 -45.18 -6.59
C ALA A 211 16.22 -43.95 -5.63
N TYR A 212 15.95 -42.76 -6.13
CA TYR A 212 16.07 -41.49 -5.36
C TYR A 212 14.79 -41.08 -4.62
N GLN A 213 13.63 -41.18 -5.25
CA GLN A 213 12.35 -40.85 -4.62
C GLN A 213 11.76 -42.00 -3.85
N GLY A 214 12.05 -43.23 -4.29
CA GLY A 214 11.48 -44.47 -3.80
C GLY A 214 10.26 -44.93 -4.59
N ILE A 215 9.97 -46.20 -4.45
CA ILE A 215 8.80 -46.86 -5.01
C ILE A 215 7.95 -47.43 -3.86
N LYS A 216 6.67 -47.16 -3.91
CA LYS A 216 5.70 -47.71 -2.99
C LYS A 216 5.51 -49.20 -3.31
N ILE A 217 5.81 -50.04 -2.35
CA ILE A 217 5.69 -51.51 -2.48
C ILE A 217 4.31 -51.97 -2.03
N SER A 218 3.85 -51.52 -0.85
CA SER A 218 2.59 -51.99 -0.24
C SER A 218 2.09 -50.98 0.81
N ASP A 219 0.82 -51.15 1.20
CA ASP A 219 0.22 -50.52 2.37
C ASP A 219 0.02 -51.53 3.49
N ILE A 220 0.36 -51.17 4.72
CA ILE A 220 0.01 -51.92 5.93
C ILE A 220 -1.02 -51.12 6.70
N TYR A 221 -2.15 -51.74 6.98
CA TYR A 221 -3.20 -51.14 7.78
C TYR A 221 -3.09 -51.58 9.23
N ARG A 222 -2.91 -50.62 10.15
CA ARG A 222 -2.96 -50.89 11.60
C ARG A 222 -4.03 -50.00 12.21
N GLN A 223 -5.05 -50.66 12.77
CA GLN A 223 -6.21 -50.00 13.35
C GLN A 223 -6.92 -49.09 12.34
N ARG A 224 -6.77 -47.76 12.50
CA ARG A 224 -7.37 -46.73 11.61
C ARG A 224 -6.34 -46.01 10.73
N GLU A 225 -5.09 -46.38 10.79
CA GLU A 225 -4.00 -45.76 10.07
C GLU A 225 -3.46 -46.65 8.96
N ALA A 226 -3.13 -46.05 7.83
CA ALA A 226 -2.47 -46.70 6.71
C ALA A 226 -0.99 -46.29 6.69
N TYR A 227 -0.09 -47.28 6.67
CA TYR A 227 1.35 -47.08 6.58
C TYR A 227 1.82 -47.52 5.20
N GLU A 228 2.50 -46.62 4.47
CA GLU A 228 3.09 -46.99 3.18
C GLU A 228 4.50 -47.53 3.35
N ILE A 229 4.76 -48.67 2.71
CA ILE A 229 6.11 -49.24 2.61
C ILE A 229 6.75 -48.71 1.35
N ILE A 230 7.80 -47.87 1.49
CA ILE A 230 8.55 -47.31 0.40
C ILE A 230 9.96 -47.89 0.40
N ALA A 231 10.37 -48.47 -0.75
CA ALA A 231 11.77 -48.86 -0.98
C ALA A 231 12.49 -47.77 -1.75
N LYS A 232 13.64 -47.31 -1.26
CA LYS A 232 14.54 -46.37 -1.90
C LYS A 232 15.98 -46.70 -1.56
N LEU A 233 16.91 -46.14 -2.31
CA LEU A 233 18.33 -46.23 -1.95
C LEU A 233 18.62 -45.46 -0.65
N ASP A 234 19.62 -45.90 0.10
CA ASP A 234 20.00 -45.24 1.35
C ASP A 234 20.59 -43.84 1.04
N SER A 235 20.07 -42.80 1.70
CA SER A 235 20.49 -41.43 1.52
C SER A 235 21.98 -41.19 1.80
N LYS A 236 22.57 -41.92 2.70
CA LYS A 236 24.00 -41.81 3.02
C LYS A 236 24.94 -42.21 1.89
N SER A 237 24.43 -42.91 0.89
CA SER A 237 25.20 -43.41 -0.25
C SER A 237 25.02 -42.59 -1.52
N HIS A 238 24.16 -41.55 -1.52
CA HIS A 238 23.70 -40.88 -2.76
C HIS A 238 23.41 -39.40 -2.58
N ASP A 239 24.22 -38.71 -1.80
CA ASP A 239 24.03 -37.26 -1.55
C ASP A 239 24.84 -36.36 -2.52
N GLU A 240 25.63 -36.94 -3.44
CA GLU A 240 26.48 -36.18 -4.34
C GLU A 240 26.09 -36.38 -5.82
N LEU A 241 26.28 -35.31 -6.62
CA LEU A 241 26.05 -35.30 -8.08
C LEU A 241 26.86 -36.37 -8.83
N HIS A 242 28.01 -36.77 -8.28
CA HIS A 242 28.86 -37.86 -8.83
C HIS A 242 28.20 -39.24 -8.76
N ASP A 243 27.13 -39.38 -7.99
CA ASP A 243 26.45 -40.70 -7.91
C ASP A 243 25.80 -41.11 -9.23
N PHE A 244 25.42 -40.14 -10.07
CA PHE A 244 24.90 -40.42 -11.40
C PHE A 244 25.95 -41.06 -12.31
N ASP A 245 27.24 -40.80 -12.13
CA ASP A 245 28.33 -41.34 -12.93
C ASP A 245 28.47 -42.86 -12.69
N TYR A 246 28.15 -43.33 -11.50
CA TYR A 246 28.20 -44.72 -11.09
C TYR A 246 26.86 -45.44 -11.17
N PHE A 247 25.77 -44.74 -11.47
CA PHE A 247 24.46 -45.31 -11.50
C PHE A 247 24.29 -46.32 -12.62
N THR A 248 23.75 -47.48 -12.28
CA THR A 248 23.51 -48.57 -13.22
C THR A 248 22.02 -48.71 -13.50
N VAL A 249 21.66 -48.63 -14.78
CA VAL A 249 20.28 -48.89 -15.25
C VAL A 249 20.19 -50.29 -15.85
N PHE A 250 19.05 -50.94 -15.73
CA PHE A 250 18.81 -52.23 -16.29
C PHE A 250 18.03 -52.11 -17.61
N SER A 251 18.52 -52.83 -18.62
CA SER A 251 17.81 -52.96 -19.88
C SER A 251 16.50 -53.75 -19.73
N ASN A 252 15.67 -53.74 -20.76
CA ASN A 252 14.43 -54.54 -20.79
C ASN A 252 14.67 -56.06 -20.67
N THR A 253 15.90 -56.50 -20.91
CA THR A 253 16.35 -57.90 -20.76
C THR A 253 17.07 -58.17 -19.43
N GLY A 254 17.12 -57.18 -18.51
CA GLY A 254 17.77 -57.29 -17.21
C GLY A 254 19.28 -57.15 -17.22
N VAL A 255 19.90 -56.70 -18.32
CA VAL A 255 21.35 -56.48 -18.40
C VAL A 255 21.67 -55.13 -17.72
N PRO A 256 22.63 -55.11 -16.75
CA PRO A 256 23.08 -53.86 -16.15
C PRO A 256 23.95 -53.02 -17.13
N ILE A 257 23.64 -51.75 -17.26
CA ILE A 257 24.33 -50.83 -18.13
C ILE A 257 24.61 -49.52 -17.36
N SER A 258 25.83 -48.97 -17.47
CA SER A 258 26.12 -47.67 -16.85
C SER A 258 25.24 -46.56 -17.44
N LEU A 259 24.62 -45.75 -16.59
CA LEU A 259 23.77 -44.61 -17.00
C LEU A 259 24.53 -43.67 -17.95
N THR A 260 25.80 -43.39 -17.67
CA THR A 260 26.65 -42.51 -18.48
C THR A 260 26.92 -43.07 -19.88
N SER A 261 26.77 -44.36 -20.09
CA SER A 261 26.93 -45.00 -21.42
C SER A 261 25.70 -44.76 -22.31
N VAL A 262 24.52 -44.62 -21.77
CA VAL A 262 23.22 -44.55 -22.49
C VAL A 262 22.56 -43.16 -22.40
N ALA A 263 22.96 -42.30 -21.45
CA ALA A 263 22.40 -40.99 -21.29
C ALA A 263 23.42 -39.94 -20.88
N ASN A 264 23.14 -38.69 -21.24
CA ASN A 264 23.76 -37.49 -20.66
C ASN A 264 22.81 -36.87 -19.67
N ILE A 265 23.31 -36.43 -18.52
CA ILE A 265 22.57 -35.67 -17.55
C ILE A 265 22.98 -34.22 -17.66
N VAL A 266 22.02 -33.35 -17.94
CA VAL A 266 22.20 -31.89 -18.04
C VAL A 266 21.47 -31.24 -16.90
N GLU A 267 22.20 -30.52 -16.05
CA GLU A 267 21.58 -29.69 -15.01
C GLU A 267 20.98 -28.43 -15.64
N LYS A 268 19.73 -28.17 -15.37
CA LYS A 268 19.03 -26.93 -15.72
C LYS A 268 18.29 -26.41 -14.50
N ARG A 269 18.02 -25.12 -14.51
CA ARG A 269 17.08 -24.50 -13.56
C ARG A 269 15.98 -23.86 -14.35
N GLY A 270 14.75 -24.26 -14.10
CA GLY A 270 13.56 -23.55 -14.54
C GLY A 270 13.23 -22.40 -13.60
N PHE A 271 12.06 -21.84 -13.75
CA PHE A 271 11.53 -20.86 -12.80
C PHE A 271 10.58 -21.55 -11.82
N ALA A 272 10.63 -21.15 -10.55
CA ALA A 272 9.76 -21.68 -9.49
C ALA A 272 8.28 -21.47 -9.83
N ARG A 273 8.01 -20.30 -10.46
CA ARG A 273 6.67 -19.91 -10.90
C ARG A 273 6.78 -18.98 -12.11
N ILE A 274 5.83 -19.07 -13.00
CA ILE A 274 5.63 -18.13 -14.10
C ILE A 274 4.22 -17.56 -13.97
N GLY A 275 4.13 -16.31 -13.53
CA GLY A 275 2.87 -15.56 -13.46
C GLY A 275 2.30 -15.26 -14.84
N ARG A 276 0.97 -15.28 -14.99
CA ARG A 276 0.30 -14.84 -16.22
C ARG A 276 -0.93 -14.03 -15.86
N ILE A 277 -1.07 -12.87 -16.51
CA ILE A 277 -2.23 -12.00 -16.41
C ILE A 277 -2.64 -11.60 -17.81
N ASN A 278 -3.91 -11.73 -18.14
CA ASN A 278 -4.42 -11.44 -19.48
C ASN A 278 -3.64 -12.16 -20.60
N HIS A 279 -3.30 -13.44 -20.38
CA HIS A 279 -2.54 -14.30 -21.28
C HIS A 279 -1.05 -13.94 -21.49
N GLN A 280 -0.57 -12.82 -20.99
CA GLN A 280 0.85 -12.45 -21.00
C GLN A 280 1.57 -12.95 -19.75
N ARG A 281 2.84 -13.33 -19.90
CA ARG A 281 3.72 -13.62 -18.75
C ARG A 281 4.01 -12.34 -18.00
N THR A 282 4.05 -12.42 -16.69
CA THR A 282 4.28 -11.25 -15.84
C THR A 282 5.34 -11.52 -14.80
N VAL A 283 6.10 -10.48 -14.51
CA VAL A 283 7.01 -10.40 -13.36
C VAL A 283 6.64 -9.18 -12.55
N THR A 284 6.37 -9.38 -11.27
CA THR A 284 6.01 -8.30 -10.37
C THR A 284 7.14 -8.08 -9.36
N ILE A 285 7.67 -6.86 -9.35
CA ILE A 285 8.69 -6.41 -8.40
C ILE A 285 7.98 -5.78 -7.22
N TYR A 286 8.33 -6.25 -6.04
CA TYR A 286 7.83 -5.77 -4.75
C TYR A 286 8.94 -5.11 -3.96
N GLY A 287 8.56 -4.10 -3.17
CA GLY A 287 9.49 -3.44 -2.26
C GLY A 287 8.74 -2.66 -1.20
N ASP A 288 9.46 -2.32 -0.14
CA ASP A 288 8.99 -1.48 0.94
C ASP A 288 9.75 -0.14 0.92
N VAL A 289 9.09 0.92 1.36
CA VAL A 289 9.67 2.26 1.50
C VAL A 289 9.54 2.66 2.97
N ASP A 290 10.64 3.09 3.55
CA ASP A 290 10.66 3.73 4.87
C ASP A 290 10.13 5.16 4.72
N ALA A 291 8.96 5.38 5.28
CA ALA A 291 8.24 6.62 5.14
C ALA A 291 8.85 7.79 5.97
N GLU A 292 9.70 7.51 6.96
CA GLU A 292 10.47 8.54 7.66
C GLU A 292 11.60 9.10 6.78
N ILE A 293 12.13 8.27 5.84
CA ILE A 293 13.27 8.62 4.98
C ILE A 293 12.78 9.15 3.62
N ALA A 294 11.78 8.49 2.99
CA ALA A 294 11.41 8.76 1.61
C ALA A 294 9.90 8.67 1.37
N ASN A 295 9.44 9.28 0.27
CA ASN A 295 8.04 9.27 -0.15
C ASN A 295 7.85 8.30 -1.32
N THR A 296 6.96 7.31 -1.16
CA THR A 296 6.63 6.31 -2.17
C THR A 296 6.22 6.93 -3.51
N SER A 297 5.38 7.97 -3.48
CA SER A 297 4.88 8.61 -4.70
C SER A 297 6.00 9.32 -5.48
N GLU A 298 6.99 9.90 -4.78
CA GLU A 298 8.15 10.54 -5.40
C GLU A 298 9.08 9.51 -6.03
N ILE A 299 9.37 8.40 -5.33
CA ILE A 299 10.20 7.31 -5.86
C ILE A 299 9.56 6.72 -7.12
N ILE A 300 8.26 6.39 -7.08
CA ILE A 300 7.58 5.77 -8.20
C ILE A 300 7.47 6.72 -9.39
N SER A 301 7.11 7.99 -9.18
CA SER A 301 7.04 8.96 -10.28
C SER A 301 8.43 9.28 -10.86
N GLY A 302 9.46 9.32 -10.02
CA GLY A 302 10.85 9.44 -10.47
C GLY A 302 11.30 8.23 -11.29
N THR A 303 10.96 7.03 -10.85
CA THR A 303 11.25 5.76 -11.55
C THR A 303 10.52 5.69 -12.89
N GLU A 304 9.25 6.07 -12.93
CA GLU A 304 8.46 6.11 -14.16
C GLU A 304 9.08 7.03 -15.21
N LYS A 305 9.37 8.28 -14.82
CA LYS A 305 9.90 9.30 -15.73
C LYS A 305 11.33 9.02 -16.21
N ASN A 306 12.21 8.59 -15.32
CA ASN A 306 13.65 8.53 -15.59
C ASN A 306 14.14 7.13 -15.97
N PHE A 307 13.36 6.08 -15.69
CA PHE A 307 13.83 4.71 -15.90
C PHE A 307 12.86 3.84 -16.72
N LEU A 308 11.58 3.79 -16.37
CA LEU A 308 10.63 2.85 -17.00
C LEU A 308 10.44 3.14 -18.50
N HIS A 309 10.39 4.40 -18.90
CA HIS A 309 10.26 4.79 -20.30
C HIS A 309 11.51 4.40 -21.13
N ASP A 310 12.70 4.42 -20.51
CA ASP A 310 13.93 3.95 -21.18
C ASP A 310 14.02 2.42 -21.19
N LEU A 311 13.47 1.77 -20.17
CA LEU A 311 13.34 0.31 -20.12
C LEU A 311 12.47 -0.20 -21.26
N GLU A 312 11.32 0.44 -21.54
CA GLU A 312 10.43 0.09 -22.66
C GLU A 312 11.11 0.24 -24.02
N LYS A 313 11.98 1.24 -24.19
CA LYS A 313 12.74 1.39 -25.44
C LYS A 313 13.76 0.27 -25.65
N ARG A 314 14.38 -0.23 -24.55
CA ARG A 314 15.34 -1.33 -24.59
C ARG A 314 14.66 -2.69 -24.74
N TYR A 315 13.45 -2.83 -24.20
CA TYR A 315 12.65 -4.04 -24.24
C TYR A 315 11.24 -3.74 -24.82
N PRO A 316 11.11 -3.56 -26.16
CA PRO A 316 9.85 -3.09 -26.76
C PRO A 316 8.65 -4.02 -26.59
N GLU A 317 8.90 -5.31 -26.28
CA GLU A 317 7.85 -6.30 -26.02
C GLU A 317 7.39 -6.33 -24.56
N ILE A 318 8.04 -5.53 -23.69
CA ILE A 318 7.70 -5.44 -22.27
C ILE A 318 6.88 -4.17 -22.03
N THR A 319 5.76 -4.34 -21.38
CA THR A 319 4.95 -3.24 -20.87
C THR A 319 4.99 -3.23 -19.35
N PHE A 320 4.91 -2.05 -18.72
CA PHE A 320 4.85 -1.94 -17.29
C PHE A 320 3.49 -1.43 -16.80
N SER A 321 3.15 -1.75 -15.56
CA SER A 321 2.02 -1.18 -14.85
C SER A 321 2.36 -0.99 -13.37
N LEU A 322 2.05 0.19 -12.87
CA LEU A 322 2.18 0.51 -11.45
C LEU A 322 1.00 -0.11 -10.70
N LYS A 323 1.29 -0.74 -9.57
CA LYS A 323 0.33 -1.47 -8.74
C LYS A 323 0.45 -1.06 -7.27
N GLY A 324 -0.23 -1.78 -6.39
CA GLY A 324 -0.13 -1.57 -4.95
C GLY A 324 -0.66 -0.22 -4.48
N GLU A 325 0.07 0.42 -3.57
CA GLU A 325 -0.33 1.68 -2.94
C GLU A 325 -0.57 2.81 -3.94
N VAL A 326 0.27 2.92 -4.97
CA VAL A 326 0.19 3.99 -5.97
C VAL A 326 -1.07 3.85 -6.84
N GLU A 327 -1.38 2.63 -7.31
CA GLU A 327 -2.61 2.36 -8.07
C GLU A 327 -3.85 2.66 -7.21
N LYS A 328 -3.91 2.08 -6.01
CA LYS A 328 -5.05 2.24 -5.09
C LYS A 328 -5.22 3.68 -4.61
N GLY A 329 -4.11 4.34 -4.31
CA GLY A 329 -4.11 5.75 -3.95
C GLY A 329 -4.64 6.64 -5.09
N THR A 330 -4.20 6.39 -6.32
CA THR A 330 -4.64 7.15 -7.49
C THR A 330 -6.12 6.89 -7.81
N GLU A 331 -6.56 5.64 -7.81
CA GLU A 331 -7.97 5.26 -8.02
C GLU A 331 -8.88 5.94 -6.98
N THR A 332 -8.49 5.88 -5.71
CA THR A 332 -9.26 6.48 -4.61
C THR A 332 -9.28 8.00 -4.72
N LYS A 333 -8.13 8.62 -5.00
CA LYS A 333 -8.02 10.07 -5.21
C LYS A 333 -8.94 10.56 -6.34
N VAL A 334 -8.90 9.88 -7.50
CA VAL A 334 -9.77 10.21 -8.64
C VAL A 334 -11.24 10.05 -8.26
N SER A 335 -11.59 8.98 -7.55
CA SER A 335 -12.96 8.73 -7.08
C SER A 335 -13.45 9.81 -6.11
N ILE A 336 -12.61 10.24 -5.16
CA ILE A 336 -12.94 11.31 -4.20
C ILE A 336 -13.14 12.63 -4.95
N ILE A 337 -12.23 13.00 -5.87
CA ILE A 337 -12.32 14.26 -6.61
C ILE A 337 -13.55 14.26 -7.52
N SER A 338 -13.80 13.19 -8.27
CA SER A 338 -14.96 13.10 -9.16
C SER A 338 -16.28 13.12 -8.38
N GLY A 339 -16.35 12.40 -7.27
CA GLY A 339 -17.49 12.43 -6.35
C GLY A 339 -17.73 13.82 -5.76
N PHE A 340 -16.65 14.51 -5.34
CA PHE A 340 -16.71 15.86 -4.83
C PHE A 340 -17.23 16.85 -5.89
N VAL A 341 -16.71 16.80 -7.11
CA VAL A 341 -17.14 17.69 -8.21
C VAL A 341 -18.61 17.44 -8.54
N LEU A 342 -19.03 16.18 -8.62
CA LEU A 342 -20.44 15.83 -8.88
C LEU A 342 -21.36 16.30 -7.74
N GLY A 343 -20.95 16.09 -6.48
CA GLY A 343 -21.67 16.58 -5.31
C GLY A 343 -21.77 18.10 -5.25
N ALA A 344 -20.66 18.79 -5.50
CA ALA A 344 -20.62 20.26 -5.57
C ALA A 344 -21.54 20.80 -6.67
N LEU A 345 -21.55 20.16 -7.85
CA LEU A 345 -22.46 20.51 -8.95
C LEU A 345 -23.92 20.28 -8.54
N GLY A 346 -24.23 19.18 -7.87
CA GLY A 346 -25.57 18.90 -7.35
C GLY A 346 -26.05 19.94 -6.35
N VAL A 347 -25.17 20.34 -5.39
CA VAL A 347 -25.46 21.42 -4.42
C VAL A 347 -25.65 22.75 -5.14
N PHE A 348 -24.80 23.08 -6.11
CA PHE A 348 -24.92 24.31 -6.91
C PHE A 348 -26.26 24.39 -7.63
N LEU A 349 -26.69 23.29 -8.28
CA LEU A 349 -27.97 23.23 -8.98
C LEU A 349 -29.14 23.36 -8.00
N LEU A 350 -29.10 22.65 -6.88
CA LEU A 350 -30.14 22.70 -5.85
C LEU A 350 -30.27 24.13 -5.28
N LEU A 351 -29.15 24.76 -4.95
CA LEU A 351 -29.15 26.14 -4.47
C LEU A 351 -29.65 27.11 -5.53
N SER A 352 -29.31 26.89 -6.80
CA SER A 352 -29.79 27.72 -7.93
C SER A 352 -31.30 27.63 -8.09
N LEU A 353 -31.90 26.49 -7.84
CA LEU A 353 -33.36 26.31 -7.82
C LEU A 353 -34.00 27.03 -6.61
N ILE A 354 -33.40 26.90 -5.42
CA ILE A 354 -33.91 27.51 -4.18
C ILE A 354 -33.84 29.04 -4.28
N PHE A 355 -32.71 29.58 -4.70
CA PHE A 355 -32.51 31.03 -4.79
C PHE A 355 -33.05 31.65 -6.07
N ARG A 356 -33.45 30.82 -7.08
CA ARG A 356 -33.87 31.23 -8.41
C ARG A 356 -32.86 32.15 -9.11
N ASN A 357 -31.58 31.92 -8.83
CA ASN A 357 -30.46 32.69 -9.32
C ASN A 357 -29.18 31.83 -9.29
N TYR A 358 -28.22 32.04 -10.19
CA TYR A 358 -26.92 31.36 -10.24
C TYR A 358 -25.81 32.10 -9.46
N ARG A 359 -25.99 33.36 -9.14
CA ARG A 359 -24.96 34.23 -8.55
C ARG A 359 -24.80 33.96 -7.06
N GLU A 360 -25.89 33.81 -6.33
CA GLU A 360 -25.88 33.51 -4.89
C GLU A 360 -25.27 32.14 -4.57
N PRO A 361 -25.63 31.05 -5.28
CA PRO A 361 -24.94 29.78 -5.13
C PRO A 361 -23.44 29.87 -5.36
N ALA A 362 -22.97 30.66 -6.32
CA ALA A 362 -21.54 30.86 -6.56
C ALA A 362 -20.83 31.52 -5.37
N ILE A 363 -21.47 32.52 -4.72
CA ILE A 363 -20.96 33.13 -3.49
C ILE A 363 -20.87 32.12 -2.35
N VAL A 364 -21.94 31.31 -2.16
CA VAL A 364 -21.99 30.26 -1.13
C VAL A 364 -20.84 29.27 -1.33
N MET A 365 -20.63 28.81 -2.56
CA MET A 365 -19.60 27.83 -2.86
C MET A 365 -18.17 28.38 -2.81
N LEU A 366 -17.99 29.70 -2.89
CA LEU A 366 -16.65 30.33 -2.75
C LEU A 366 -16.01 30.04 -1.38
N ASN A 367 -16.81 29.69 -0.37
CA ASN A 367 -16.32 29.37 0.96
C ASN A 367 -15.68 27.97 1.04
N ILE A 368 -15.99 27.06 0.11
CA ILE A 368 -15.38 25.73 0.09
C ILE A 368 -13.84 25.79 -0.10
N PRO A 369 -13.30 26.50 -1.12
CA PRO A 369 -11.86 26.67 -1.25
C PRO A 369 -11.21 27.36 -0.04
N LEU A 370 -11.92 28.25 0.64
CA LEU A 370 -11.37 28.93 1.80
C LEU A 370 -11.22 28.00 3.01
N ALA A 371 -12.09 27.00 3.15
CA ALA A 371 -11.96 25.98 4.17
C ALA A 371 -10.71 25.11 3.98
N LEU A 372 -10.21 24.94 2.74
CA LEU A 372 -8.99 24.22 2.45
C LEU A 372 -7.75 24.86 3.11
N ILE A 373 -7.75 26.18 3.26
CA ILE A 373 -6.70 26.91 3.99
C ILE A 373 -6.53 26.30 5.38
N GLY A 374 -7.63 26.23 6.13
CA GLY A 374 -7.60 25.68 7.49
C GLY A 374 -7.20 24.21 7.53
N ALA A 375 -7.69 23.40 6.61
CA ALA A 375 -7.31 21.99 6.52
C ALA A 375 -5.79 21.83 6.34
N ILE A 376 -5.17 22.56 5.41
CA ILE A 376 -3.72 22.48 5.17
C ILE A 376 -2.91 22.97 6.37
N TRP A 377 -3.29 24.13 6.94
CA TRP A 377 -2.61 24.67 8.11
C TRP A 377 -2.77 23.77 9.34
N GLY A 378 -3.94 23.13 9.49
CA GLY A 378 -4.16 22.14 10.55
C GLY A 378 -3.19 20.99 10.48
N HIS A 379 -2.96 20.43 9.29
CA HIS A 379 -1.97 19.37 9.09
C HIS A 379 -0.56 19.84 9.40
N LEU A 380 -0.19 21.04 8.96
CA LEU A 380 1.12 21.63 9.26
C LEU A 380 1.33 21.82 10.78
N ILE A 381 0.33 22.31 11.50
CA ILE A 381 0.40 22.56 12.97
C ILE A 381 0.48 21.23 13.73
N MET A 382 -0.27 20.21 13.28
CA MET A 382 -0.28 18.89 13.92
C MET A 382 0.91 18.02 13.49
N GLY A 383 1.74 18.45 12.53
CA GLY A 383 2.85 17.66 11.99
C GLY A 383 2.40 16.43 11.21
N LEU A 384 1.24 16.50 10.56
CA LEU A 384 0.63 15.39 9.83
C LEU A 384 0.78 15.58 8.32
N ASP A 385 0.97 14.46 7.61
CA ASP A 385 0.87 14.44 6.17
C ASP A 385 -0.58 14.61 5.68
N PHE A 386 -0.76 15.20 4.50
CA PHE A 386 -2.08 15.28 3.88
C PHE A 386 -2.40 13.94 3.19
N THR A 387 -3.47 13.28 3.61
CA THR A 387 -3.79 11.89 3.22
C THR A 387 -5.14 11.79 2.51
N LEU A 388 -5.49 10.59 1.99
CA LEU A 388 -6.84 10.32 1.48
C LEU A 388 -7.93 10.53 2.55
N PRO A 389 -7.78 10.08 3.81
CA PRO A 389 -8.68 10.47 4.90
C PRO A 389 -8.80 11.99 5.08
N SER A 390 -7.71 12.75 4.93
CA SER A 390 -7.76 14.23 4.98
C SER A 390 -8.64 14.81 3.87
N MET A 391 -8.56 14.24 2.66
CA MET A 391 -9.41 14.63 1.53
C MET A 391 -10.90 14.33 1.82
N ILE A 392 -11.20 13.18 2.39
CA ILE A 392 -12.56 12.81 2.80
C ILE A 392 -13.08 13.80 3.86
N GLY A 393 -12.24 14.14 4.84
CA GLY A 393 -12.54 15.15 5.85
C GLY A 393 -12.86 16.52 5.23
N PHE A 394 -12.07 16.95 4.26
CA PHE A 394 -12.31 18.20 3.52
C PHE A 394 -13.63 18.15 2.71
N VAL A 395 -13.93 17.04 2.03
CA VAL A 395 -15.20 16.88 1.31
C VAL A 395 -16.39 16.95 2.26
N SER A 396 -16.29 16.32 3.43
CA SER A 396 -17.33 16.38 4.47
C SER A 396 -17.49 17.79 5.03
N LEU A 397 -16.39 18.47 5.28
CA LEU A 397 -16.34 19.88 5.72
C LEU A 397 -17.05 20.80 4.73
N ALA A 398 -16.89 20.59 3.42
CA ALA A 398 -17.51 21.41 2.40
C ALA A 398 -19.05 21.47 2.56
N GLY A 399 -19.68 20.35 2.91
CA GLY A 399 -21.12 20.32 3.20
C GLY A 399 -21.52 21.16 4.41
N ILE A 400 -20.71 21.15 5.47
CA ILE A 400 -20.95 21.95 6.70
C ILE A 400 -20.80 23.44 6.39
N VAL A 401 -19.73 23.84 5.72
CA VAL A 401 -19.44 25.23 5.37
C VAL A 401 -20.50 25.82 4.45
N VAL A 402 -21.01 25.04 3.50
CA VAL A 402 -22.11 25.47 2.62
C VAL A 402 -23.37 25.75 3.41
N ASN A 403 -23.72 24.92 4.40
CA ASN A 403 -24.91 25.14 5.23
C ASN A 403 -24.87 26.47 5.99
N ASP A 404 -23.73 26.82 6.59
CA ASP A 404 -23.57 28.11 7.29
C ASP A 404 -23.63 29.29 6.31
N SER A 405 -23.07 29.12 5.11
CA SER A 405 -23.12 30.12 4.05
C SER A 405 -24.53 30.39 3.53
N ILE A 406 -25.36 29.35 3.36
CA ILE A 406 -26.75 29.47 2.92
C ILE A 406 -27.54 30.36 3.88
N LEU A 407 -27.40 30.12 5.17
CA LEU A 407 -28.12 30.89 6.20
C LEU A 407 -27.73 32.38 6.13
N LEU A 408 -26.45 32.69 5.98
CA LEU A 408 -26.02 34.08 5.83
C LEU A 408 -26.63 34.76 4.59
N VAL A 409 -26.63 34.07 3.44
CA VAL A 409 -27.22 34.58 2.21
C VAL A 409 -28.72 34.82 2.36
N VAL A 410 -29.45 33.92 3.00
CA VAL A 410 -30.89 34.08 3.28
C VAL A 410 -31.16 35.35 4.12
N PHE A 411 -30.35 35.59 5.17
CA PHE A 411 -30.47 36.79 6.00
C PHE A 411 -30.12 38.09 5.26
N VAL A 412 -29.10 38.05 4.39
CA VAL A 412 -28.80 39.22 3.51
C VAL A 412 -30.02 39.53 2.65
N LYS A 413 -30.65 38.53 2.03
CA LYS A 413 -31.82 38.73 1.18
C LYS A 413 -33.01 39.25 1.99
N GLN A 414 -33.21 38.78 3.21
CA GLN A 414 -34.26 39.25 4.10
C GLN A 414 -34.09 40.73 4.39
N HIS A 415 -32.91 41.18 4.83
CA HIS A 415 -32.67 42.58 5.14
C HIS A 415 -32.75 43.47 3.92
N VAL A 416 -32.33 43.02 2.73
CA VAL A 416 -32.55 43.79 1.46
C VAL A 416 -34.05 43.89 1.16
N SER A 417 -34.83 42.84 1.40
CA SER A 417 -36.29 42.90 1.20
C SER A 417 -37.01 43.82 2.22
N GLU A 418 -36.40 44.10 3.37
CA GLU A 418 -36.79 45.06 4.38
C GLU A 418 -36.39 46.51 4.04
N GLY A 419 -35.71 46.71 2.92
CA GLY A 419 -35.34 48.03 2.41
C GLY A 419 -33.91 48.50 2.74
N MET A 420 -33.05 47.61 3.30
CA MET A 420 -31.66 47.94 3.56
C MET A 420 -30.84 47.96 2.27
N VAL A 421 -29.85 48.81 2.20
CA VAL A 421 -28.81 48.79 1.15
C VAL A 421 -28.01 47.50 1.27
N LEU A 422 -27.63 46.87 0.16
CA LEU A 422 -26.98 45.55 0.12
C LEU A 422 -25.76 45.45 1.05
N HIS A 423 -24.90 46.46 1.04
CA HIS A 423 -23.71 46.52 1.89
C HIS A 423 -24.04 46.49 3.40
N ASP A 424 -25.05 47.25 3.83
CA ASP A 424 -25.48 47.28 5.24
C ASP A 424 -26.26 46.02 5.62
N ALA A 425 -27.08 45.49 4.70
CA ALA A 425 -27.77 44.22 4.86
C ALA A 425 -26.80 43.06 5.08
N ALA A 426 -25.69 43.01 4.32
CA ALA A 426 -24.67 42.00 4.49
C ALA A 426 -23.96 42.08 5.85
N LYS A 427 -23.63 43.31 6.31
CA LYS A 427 -23.06 43.51 7.65
C LYS A 427 -24.05 43.12 8.78
N GLN A 428 -25.31 43.46 8.61
CA GLN A 428 -26.32 43.15 9.60
C GLN A 428 -26.57 41.67 9.66
N ALA A 429 -26.67 40.96 8.54
CA ALA A 429 -26.81 39.52 8.49
C ALA A 429 -25.69 38.79 9.24
N VAL A 430 -24.44 39.28 9.10
CA VAL A 430 -23.29 38.73 9.86
C VAL A 430 -23.48 38.96 11.36
N ARG A 431 -23.89 40.13 11.80
CA ARG A 431 -24.15 40.41 13.24
C ARG A 431 -25.21 39.49 13.81
N ASP A 432 -26.32 39.34 13.09
CA ASP A 432 -27.49 38.57 13.57
C ASP A 432 -27.16 37.07 13.64
N ARG A 433 -26.29 36.59 12.76
CA ARG A 433 -25.94 35.16 12.68
C ARG A 433 -24.62 34.80 13.36
N PHE A 434 -23.81 35.77 13.76
CA PHE A 434 -22.50 35.54 14.37
C PHE A 434 -22.55 34.53 15.51
N ARG A 435 -23.48 34.76 16.50
CA ARG A 435 -23.59 33.89 17.65
C ARG A 435 -23.97 32.47 17.27
N ALA A 436 -24.89 32.27 16.33
CA ALA A 436 -25.37 30.96 15.93
C ALA A 436 -24.25 30.18 15.21
N ILE A 437 -23.59 30.80 14.22
CA ILE A 437 -22.50 30.18 13.44
C ILE A 437 -21.31 29.85 14.36
N PHE A 438 -20.94 30.76 15.23
CA PHE A 438 -19.82 30.57 16.15
C PHE A 438 -20.11 29.43 17.15
N LEU A 439 -21.36 29.35 17.66
CA LEU A 439 -21.75 28.29 18.58
C LEU A 439 -21.77 26.91 17.93
N THR A 440 -22.32 26.81 16.69
CA THR A 440 -22.31 25.54 15.95
C THR A 440 -20.90 25.07 15.64
N SER A 441 -20.02 25.97 15.24
CA SER A 441 -18.63 25.63 14.95
C SER A 441 -17.87 25.17 16.20
N ILE A 442 -18.00 25.90 17.32
CA ILE A 442 -17.34 25.53 18.58
C ILE A 442 -17.87 24.20 19.12
N THR A 443 -19.18 23.95 19.10
CA THR A 443 -19.73 22.70 19.58
C THR A 443 -19.27 21.51 18.74
N THR A 444 -19.18 21.66 17.42
CA THR A 444 -18.68 20.60 16.53
C THR A 444 -17.19 20.36 16.75
N VAL A 445 -16.40 21.43 16.86
CA VAL A 445 -14.96 21.32 17.16
C VAL A 445 -14.73 20.66 18.51
N ALA A 446 -15.45 21.09 19.56
CA ALA A 446 -15.35 20.51 20.89
C ALA A 446 -15.71 19.00 20.88
N GLY A 447 -16.74 18.62 20.13
CA GLY A 447 -17.14 17.22 19.98
C GLY A 447 -16.09 16.35 19.26
N MET A 448 -15.29 16.93 18.35
CA MET A 448 -14.24 16.23 17.61
C MET A 448 -12.85 16.29 18.29
N THR A 449 -12.64 17.22 19.23
CA THR A 449 -11.37 17.42 19.92
C THR A 449 -10.82 16.15 20.59
N PRO A 450 -11.61 15.31 21.28
CA PRO A 450 -11.10 14.06 21.85
C PRO A 450 -10.45 13.16 20.79
N LEU A 451 -11.06 13.03 19.61
CA LEU A 451 -10.54 12.20 18.53
C LEU A 451 -9.25 12.78 17.90
N LEU A 452 -9.08 14.11 17.95
CA LEU A 452 -7.88 14.78 17.44
C LEU A 452 -6.62 14.42 18.23
N PHE A 453 -6.77 14.11 19.53
CA PHE A 453 -5.67 13.75 20.44
C PHE A 453 -5.66 12.25 20.79
N GLU A 454 -6.46 11.45 20.10
CA GLU A 454 -6.49 10.01 20.31
C GLU A 454 -5.21 9.37 19.71
N THR A 455 -4.64 8.41 20.45
CA THR A 455 -3.37 7.76 20.10
C THR A 455 -3.51 6.28 19.76
N SER A 456 -4.74 5.72 19.88
CA SER A 456 -4.97 4.32 19.52
C SER A 456 -4.76 4.09 18.01
N THR A 457 -4.19 2.95 17.65
CA THR A 457 -3.89 2.58 16.25
C THR A 457 -5.11 2.70 15.33
N GLN A 458 -6.29 2.36 15.83
CA GLN A 458 -7.54 2.44 15.06
C GLN A 458 -7.96 3.89 14.80
N ALA A 459 -7.73 4.78 15.76
CA ALA A 459 -8.08 6.20 15.65
C ALA A 459 -7.09 6.98 14.80
N LEU A 460 -5.81 6.59 14.75
CA LEU A 460 -4.78 7.27 13.95
C LEU A 460 -5.16 7.39 12.46
N ILE A 461 -5.95 6.46 11.92
CA ILE A 461 -6.48 6.59 10.55
C ILE A 461 -7.42 7.79 10.43
N LEU A 462 -8.18 8.08 11.49
CA LEU A 462 -9.20 9.12 11.51
C LEU A 462 -8.65 10.50 11.89
N VAL A 463 -7.51 10.57 12.56
CA VAL A 463 -6.90 11.85 12.99
C VAL A 463 -6.69 12.83 11.83
N PRO A 464 -6.13 12.46 10.66
CA PRO A 464 -6.00 13.37 9.53
C PRO A 464 -7.35 13.87 8.97
N LEU A 465 -8.38 13.00 8.99
CA LEU A 465 -9.74 13.36 8.60
C LEU A 465 -10.31 14.44 9.55
N VAL A 466 -10.21 14.19 10.86
CA VAL A 466 -10.70 15.11 11.88
C VAL A 466 -9.93 16.42 11.89
N THR A 467 -8.61 16.38 11.66
CA THR A 467 -7.77 17.56 11.51
C THR A 467 -8.27 18.45 10.37
N SER A 468 -8.60 17.87 9.21
CA SER A 468 -9.19 18.63 8.10
C SER A 468 -10.49 19.31 8.49
N ILE A 469 -11.38 18.60 9.20
CA ILE A 469 -12.70 19.15 9.61
C ILE A 469 -12.53 20.23 10.65
N VAL A 470 -11.80 19.97 11.74
CA VAL A 470 -11.64 20.89 12.87
C VAL A 470 -10.98 22.21 12.45
N PHE A 471 -9.79 22.14 11.87
CA PHE A 471 -9.06 23.33 11.49
C PHE A 471 -9.69 24.02 10.28
N GLY A 472 -10.23 23.26 9.34
CA GLY A 472 -10.97 23.80 8.21
C GLY A 472 -12.23 24.54 8.62
N MET A 473 -13.00 24.00 9.61
CA MET A 473 -14.19 24.63 10.16
C MET A 473 -13.84 25.91 10.90
N LEU A 474 -12.84 25.90 11.79
CA LEU A 474 -12.41 27.11 12.52
C LEU A 474 -12.03 28.22 11.55
N THR A 475 -11.22 27.89 10.55
CA THR A 475 -10.77 28.87 9.55
C THR A 475 -11.92 29.36 8.68
N SER A 476 -12.77 28.45 8.17
CA SER A 476 -13.90 28.82 7.32
C SER A 476 -14.90 29.69 8.06
N THR A 477 -15.19 29.42 9.34
CA THR A 477 -16.09 30.21 10.18
C THR A 477 -15.60 31.65 10.32
N LEU A 478 -14.29 31.85 10.52
CA LEU A 478 -13.72 33.19 10.59
C LEU A 478 -13.74 33.90 9.23
N LEU A 479 -13.37 33.17 8.17
CA LEU A 479 -13.27 33.74 6.83
C LEU A 479 -14.64 34.06 6.22
N ILE A 480 -15.66 33.22 6.43
CA ILE A 480 -17.02 33.45 5.89
C ILE A 480 -17.60 34.77 6.37
N LEU A 481 -17.41 35.09 7.66
CA LEU A 481 -17.93 36.33 8.26
C LEU A 481 -17.30 37.61 7.65
N MET A 482 -16.09 37.49 7.08
CA MET A 482 -15.37 38.59 6.40
C MET A 482 -15.54 38.57 4.88
N VAL A 483 -15.42 37.38 4.27
CA VAL A 483 -15.39 37.20 2.82
C VAL A 483 -16.78 37.34 2.22
N LEU A 484 -17.84 36.85 2.87
CA LEU A 484 -19.18 36.91 2.30
C LEU A 484 -19.70 38.33 2.15
N PRO A 485 -19.62 39.27 3.15
CA PRO A 485 -19.97 40.66 2.95
C PRO A 485 -19.14 41.35 1.87
N SER A 486 -17.84 41.05 1.82
CA SER A 486 -16.93 41.63 0.83
C SER A 486 -17.26 41.12 -0.59
N ALA A 487 -17.64 39.83 -0.75
CA ALA A 487 -18.08 39.30 -2.02
C ALA A 487 -19.34 39.99 -2.55
N TYR A 488 -20.32 40.23 -1.65
CA TYR A 488 -21.52 41.01 -2.02
C TYR A 488 -21.21 42.41 -2.44
N ALA A 489 -20.33 43.13 -1.69
CA ALA A 489 -19.90 44.50 -2.06
C ALA A 489 -19.21 44.53 -3.42
N ILE A 490 -18.29 43.60 -3.68
CA ILE A 490 -17.62 43.48 -4.99
C ILE A 490 -18.63 43.24 -6.12
N MET A 491 -19.60 42.34 -5.91
CA MET A 491 -20.60 42.04 -6.95
C MET A 491 -21.57 43.20 -7.18
N GLU A 492 -21.83 44.02 -6.18
CA GLU A 492 -22.58 45.28 -6.33
C GLU A 492 -21.79 46.28 -7.15
N ASP A 493 -20.51 46.54 -6.83
CA ASP A 493 -19.63 47.46 -7.54
C ASP A 493 -19.46 47.08 -9.03
N PHE A 494 -19.38 45.76 -9.34
CA PHE A 494 -19.33 45.31 -10.72
C PHE A 494 -20.71 45.24 -11.41
N GLY A 495 -21.80 45.63 -10.73
CA GLY A 495 -23.16 45.61 -11.28
C GLY A 495 -23.72 44.21 -11.57
N VAL A 496 -23.08 43.18 -10.99
CA VAL A 496 -23.46 41.78 -11.19
C VAL A 496 -24.75 41.47 -10.41
N ILE A 497 -24.97 42.07 -9.24
CA ILE A 497 -26.20 41.95 -8.46
C ILE A 497 -26.81 43.38 -8.35
N LYS A 498 -28.01 43.55 -8.90
CA LYS A 498 -28.85 44.73 -8.65
C LYS A 498 -30.11 44.19 -7.95
N PHE A 499 -30.25 44.46 -6.68
CA PHE A 499 -31.55 44.30 -6.02
C PHE A 499 -32.36 45.56 -6.32
N THR A 500 -33.28 45.52 -7.25
CA THR A 500 -34.30 46.52 -7.41
C THR A 500 -35.22 46.44 -6.18
N LEU A 501 -35.27 47.50 -5.40
CA LEU A 501 -36.35 47.70 -4.41
C LEU A 501 -37.64 47.51 -5.21
N LYS A 502 -38.55 46.67 -4.73
CA LYS A 502 -39.91 46.56 -5.27
C LYS A 502 -40.50 47.94 -5.23
N ASP A 503 -40.82 48.48 -6.41
CA ASP A 503 -41.57 49.71 -6.54
C ASP A 503 -42.77 49.67 -5.59
N GLU A 504 -43.03 50.81 -4.93
CA GLU A 504 -44.20 51.01 -4.11
C GLU A 504 -45.45 50.58 -4.85
N PRO A 505 -46.43 49.95 -4.14
CA PRO A 505 -47.68 49.65 -4.81
C PRO A 505 -48.30 50.94 -5.31
N GLU A 506 -48.53 50.97 -6.60
CA GLU A 506 -49.28 52.02 -7.30
C GLU A 506 -50.53 52.38 -6.47
N LYS A 507 -50.52 53.56 -5.88
CA LYS A 507 -51.74 54.11 -5.27
C LYS A 507 -52.79 54.19 -6.36
N GLN A 508 -53.72 53.22 -6.36
CA GLN A 508 -54.95 53.39 -7.07
C GLN A 508 -55.65 54.64 -6.59
N ALA A 509 -55.55 55.71 -7.41
CA ALA A 509 -56.42 56.87 -7.26
C ALA A 509 -57.82 56.48 -7.67
N ILE A 510 -58.76 56.69 -6.75
CA ILE A 510 -60.20 56.70 -6.91
C ILE A 510 -60.60 57.79 -7.87
#